data_30ab6723a1d6c5bd67886729264250da
#
_entry.id   30ab6723a1d6c5bd67886729264250da
#
_cell.length_a   1.000
_cell.length_b   1.000
_cell.length_c   1.000
_cell.angle_alpha   90.00
_cell.angle_beta   90.00
_cell.angle_gamma   90.00
#
_symmetry.space_group_name_H-M   'P 1'
#
loop_
_entity.id
_entity.type
_entity.pdbx_description
1 polymer ?
#
loop_
_entity_poly.entity_id
_entity_poly.type
_entity_poly.pdbx_seq_one_letter_code
_entity_poly.pdbx_strand_id
1 'polypeptide(L)'
;MALADYSYQPGRGIYTDMNALRPDDDVDPIHSVYVDQWDWEKAIRPEDRTLDYLKKTVTEIYSAMKRTAFLLGELYPELEDYLPENITFIHSEDLEAEYPDLDPVEREKRAAKKYGAIFIIGIGYPLSNGKPHGMRAPDYDDWSTENHNGCHGLNGDIIVWDRVRNDSLELSSMGIRVDAEALVRQLDMKGAEERKELYWHKRLLRGDYPETIGGGIGQSRLCMFLLNKAHIGEVQASVWSEEDREEARSKGVYLI
;
A
#
# COMPACT_ATOMS: atom_id res chain seq x y z
N MET A 1 19.15 -3.06 -1.48
CA MET A 1 20.28 -3.82 -2.08
C MET A 1 20.59 -3.32 -3.48
N ALA A 2 19.74 -3.49 -4.48
CA ALA A 2 20.01 -3.05 -5.85
C ALA A 2 20.42 -1.57 -5.98
N LEU A 3 19.80 -0.66 -5.24
CA LEU A 3 20.18 0.76 -5.27
C LEU A 3 21.62 1.00 -4.84
N ALA A 4 22.12 0.24 -3.86
CA ALA A 4 23.54 0.30 -3.44
C ALA A 4 24.45 -0.35 -4.49
N ASP A 5 24.10 -1.53 -4.98
CA ASP A 5 24.91 -2.29 -5.94
C ASP A 5 25.10 -1.52 -7.27
N TYR A 6 24.08 -0.74 -7.67
CA TYR A 6 24.14 0.12 -8.86
C TYR A 6 24.46 1.61 -8.55
N SER A 7 24.83 1.93 -7.30
CA SER A 7 25.24 3.27 -6.88
C SER A 7 24.22 4.39 -7.17
N TYR A 8 22.95 4.13 -6.94
CA TYR A 8 21.89 5.12 -7.12
C TYR A 8 22.03 6.27 -6.13
N GLN A 9 21.98 7.50 -6.66
CA GLN A 9 22.04 8.71 -5.86
C GLN A 9 20.66 9.09 -5.30
N PRO A 10 20.59 9.84 -4.19
CA PRO A 10 19.34 10.35 -3.67
C PRO A 10 18.48 11.04 -4.73
N GLY A 11 17.19 10.77 -4.74
CA GLY A 11 16.24 11.23 -5.75
C GLY A 11 16.14 10.34 -6.99
N ARG A 12 16.98 9.30 -7.11
CA ARG A 12 16.90 8.29 -8.16
C ARG A 12 16.36 6.98 -7.58
N GLY A 13 15.69 6.20 -8.43
CA GLY A 13 15.08 4.95 -8.03
C GLY A 13 15.01 3.94 -9.16
N ILE A 14 14.50 2.78 -8.80
CA ILE A 14 14.18 1.69 -9.71
C ILE A 14 12.70 1.34 -9.53
N TYR A 15 12.14 0.76 -10.56
CA TYR A 15 10.85 0.07 -10.47
C TYR A 15 10.93 -1.24 -11.22
N THR A 16 10.04 -2.15 -10.90
CA THR A 16 9.85 -3.41 -11.62
C THR A 16 8.38 -3.60 -11.94
N ASP A 17 8.12 -4.18 -13.09
CA ASP A 17 6.84 -4.74 -13.47
C ASP A 17 6.82 -6.18 -12.92
N MET A 18 6.38 -6.29 -11.66
CA MET A 18 6.44 -7.52 -10.89
C MET A 18 5.23 -8.39 -11.18
N ASN A 19 5.49 -9.65 -11.41
CA ASN A 19 4.48 -10.70 -11.55
C ASN A 19 4.79 -11.80 -10.53
N ALA A 20 3.82 -12.15 -9.70
CA ALA A 20 3.98 -13.15 -8.64
C ALA A 20 2.77 -14.08 -8.56
N LEU A 21 3.00 -15.25 -7.98
CA LEU A 21 1.92 -16.17 -7.61
C LEU A 21 1.83 -16.22 -6.08
N ARG A 22 0.61 -16.09 -5.57
CA ARG A 22 0.25 -16.22 -4.15
C ARG A 22 -0.75 -17.36 -4.00
N PRO A 23 -0.29 -18.62 -4.03
CA PRO A 23 -1.17 -19.78 -4.05
C PRO A 23 -1.96 -19.99 -2.75
N ASP A 24 -1.48 -19.36 -1.66
CA ASP A 24 -2.08 -19.50 -0.33
C ASP A 24 -3.08 -18.37 0.00
N ASP A 25 -3.24 -17.37 -0.89
CA ASP A 25 -4.20 -16.29 -0.71
C ASP A 25 -5.61 -16.79 -1.05
N ASP A 26 -6.59 -16.38 -0.26
CA ASP A 26 -8.01 -16.61 -0.57
C ASP A 26 -8.41 -15.80 -1.80
N VAL A 27 -9.07 -16.46 -2.75
CA VAL A 27 -9.56 -15.84 -3.98
C VAL A 27 -10.90 -15.17 -3.72
N ASP A 28 -11.03 -13.91 -4.12
CA ASP A 28 -12.24 -13.11 -4.01
C ASP A 28 -12.33 -12.06 -5.14
N PRO A 29 -13.33 -11.17 -5.18
CA PRO A 29 -13.44 -10.16 -6.24
C PRO A 29 -12.24 -9.22 -6.39
N ILE A 30 -11.35 -9.09 -5.41
CA ILE A 30 -10.16 -8.20 -5.43
C ILE A 30 -8.83 -8.95 -5.22
N HIS A 31 -8.89 -10.27 -5.02
CA HIS A 31 -7.72 -11.13 -4.85
C HIS A 31 -7.73 -12.27 -5.86
N SER A 32 -6.59 -12.54 -6.47
CA SER A 32 -6.36 -13.70 -7.30
C SER A 32 -5.03 -14.35 -6.95
N VAL A 33 -4.84 -15.61 -7.35
CA VAL A 33 -3.54 -16.29 -7.17
C VAL A 33 -2.41 -15.62 -7.94
N TYR A 34 -2.72 -14.85 -8.99
CA TYR A 34 -1.76 -14.06 -9.75
C TYR A 34 -1.81 -12.61 -9.30
N VAL A 35 -0.65 -12.04 -8.99
CA VAL A 35 -0.51 -10.66 -8.54
C VAL A 35 0.47 -9.92 -9.43
N ASP A 36 0.08 -8.74 -9.87
CA ASP A 36 0.91 -7.83 -10.65
C ASP A 36 1.03 -6.48 -9.94
N GLN A 37 2.25 -5.99 -9.80
CA GLN A 37 2.53 -4.72 -9.14
C GLN A 37 3.61 -3.95 -9.89
N TRP A 38 3.51 -2.62 -9.86
CA TRP A 38 4.68 -1.77 -10.04
C TRP A 38 5.32 -1.61 -8.66
N ASP A 39 6.33 -2.44 -8.39
CA ASP A 39 7.15 -2.27 -7.20
C ASP A 39 8.25 -1.27 -7.49
N TRP A 40 8.42 -0.32 -6.60
CA TRP A 40 9.39 0.75 -6.79
C TRP A 40 10.16 1.02 -5.49
N GLU A 41 11.40 1.50 -5.66
CA GLU A 41 12.28 1.86 -4.56
C GLU A 41 13.13 3.05 -4.97
N LYS A 42 13.18 4.11 -4.15
CA LYS A 42 13.88 5.37 -4.42
C LYS A 42 14.86 5.67 -3.29
N ALA A 43 16.11 5.95 -3.64
CA ALA A 43 17.10 6.45 -2.67
C ALA A 43 16.71 7.87 -2.22
N ILE A 44 16.77 8.10 -0.92
CA ILE A 44 16.50 9.39 -0.28
C ILE A 44 17.70 9.80 0.57
N ARG A 45 17.69 11.04 1.06
CA ARG A 45 18.69 11.51 2.02
C ARG A 45 18.23 11.16 3.44
N PRO A 46 19.16 11.07 4.42
CA PRO A 46 18.77 10.87 5.82
C PRO A 46 17.79 11.92 6.33
N GLU A 47 17.94 13.19 5.95
CA GLU A 47 17.03 14.27 6.30
C GLU A 47 15.63 14.16 5.67
N ASP A 48 15.47 13.35 4.64
CA ASP A 48 14.17 13.06 3.99
C ASP A 48 13.35 12.00 4.74
N ARG A 49 13.90 11.37 5.79
CA ARG A 49 13.16 10.40 6.63
C ARG A 49 12.13 11.11 7.50
N THR A 50 11.12 11.67 6.87
CA THR A 50 10.06 12.46 7.53
C THR A 50 8.68 12.11 7.00
N LEU A 51 7.67 12.33 7.85
CA LEU A 51 6.28 12.19 7.43
C LEU A 51 5.92 13.13 6.29
N ASP A 52 6.50 14.32 6.25
CA ASP A 52 6.25 15.28 5.17
C ASP A 52 6.77 14.79 3.81
N TYR A 53 7.93 14.12 3.81
CA TYR A 53 8.46 13.51 2.58
C TYR A 53 7.57 12.35 2.11
N LEU A 54 7.10 11.51 3.04
CA LEU A 54 6.14 10.45 2.74
C LEU A 54 4.85 11.04 2.13
N LYS A 55 4.24 12.03 2.79
CA LYS A 55 3.02 12.70 2.30
C LYS A 55 3.21 13.33 0.92
N LYS A 56 4.35 13.96 0.67
CA LYS A 56 4.70 14.49 -0.65
C LYS A 56 4.73 13.39 -1.71
N THR A 57 5.40 12.27 -1.42
CA THR A 57 5.49 11.13 -2.35
C THR A 57 4.12 10.53 -2.65
N VAL A 58 3.29 10.34 -1.61
CA VAL A 58 1.90 9.88 -1.77
C VAL A 58 1.09 10.84 -2.65
N THR A 59 1.23 12.15 -2.45
CA THR A 59 0.54 13.16 -3.25
C THR A 59 0.97 13.12 -4.71
N GLU A 60 2.26 12.90 -4.99
CA GLU A 60 2.80 12.75 -6.36
C GLU A 60 2.20 11.51 -7.05
N ILE A 61 2.13 10.37 -6.36
CA ILE A 61 1.51 9.14 -6.88
C ILE A 61 0.01 9.33 -7.11
N TYR A 62 -0.69 9.89 -6.12
CA TYR A 62 -2.12 10.17 -6.24
C TYR A 62 -2.44 11.12 -7.41
N SER A 63 -1.60 12.14 -7.62
CA SER A 63 -1.73 13.05 -8.76
C SER A 63 -1.54 12.35 -10.11
N ALA A 64 -0.70 11.31 -10.17
CA ALA A 64 -0.58 10.49 -11.37
C ALA A 64 -1.85 9.65 -11.61
N MET A 65 -2.42 9.06 -10.56
CA MET A 65 -3.70 8.34 -10.65
C MET A 65 -4.84 9.25 -11.12
N LYS A 66 -4.94 10.46 -10.56
CA LYS A 66 -5.93 11.49 -10.98
C LYS A 66 -5.80 11.86 -12.46
N ARG A 67 -4.58 12.10 -12.93
CA ARG A 67 -4.35 12.41 -14.35
C ARG A 67 -4.72 11.25 -15.25
N THR A 68 -4.49 10.02 -14.84
CA THR A 68 -4.87 8.83 -15.59
C THR A 68 -6.39 8.70 -15.66
N ALA A 69 -7.10 8.89 -14.54
CA ALA A 69 -8.56 8.89 -14.50
C ALA A 69 -9.15 9.97 -15.42
N PHE A 70 -8.61 11.19 -15.38
CA PHE A 70 -9.02 12.27 -16.26
C PHE A 70 -8.84 11.93 -17.76
N LEU A 71 -7.67 11.39 -18.14
CA LEU A 71 -7.41 10.99 -19.52
C LEU A 71 -8.33 9.86 -20.00
N LEU A 72 -8.67 8.93 -19.12
CA LEU A 72 -9.63 7.87 -19.43
C LEU A 72 -11.02 8.44 -19.67
N GLY A 73 -11.50 9.37 -18.86
CA GLY A 73 -12.78 10.03 -19.05
C GLY A 73 -12.86 10.85 -20.36
N GLU A 74 -11.72 11.45 -20.80
CA GLU A 74 -11.66 12.14 -22.10
C GLU A 74 -11.74 11.17 -23.30
N LEU A 75 -11.18 9.97 -23.15
CA LEU A 75 -11.17 8.93 -24.19
C LEU A 75 -12.44 8.07 -24.18
N TYR A 76 -13.00 7.85 -23.00
CA TYR A 76 -14.15 6.99 -22.75
C TYR A 76 -15.13 7.72 -21.82
N PRO A 77 -16.00 8.56 -22.33
CA PRO A 77 -16.91 9.41 -21.54
C PRO A 77 -17.88 8.65 -20.63
N GLU A 78 -18.05 7.34 -20.85
CA GLU A 78 -18.81 6.45 -19.98
C GLU A 78 -18.09 6.07 -18.69
N LEU A 79 -16.78 6.31 -18.60
CA LEU A 79 -16.00 6.09 -17.37
C LEU A 79 -16.04 7.34 -16.50
N GLU A 80 -16.68 7.22 -15.35
CA GLU A 80 -16.73 8.31 -14.39
C GLU A 80 -15.49 8.32 -13.50
N ASP A 81 -14.88 9.51 -13.32
CA ASP A 81 -13.81 9.71 -12.31
C ASP A 81 -14.43 9.93 -10.93
N TYR A 82 -14.15 9.03 -10.02
CA TYR A 82 -14.64 9.08 -8.64
C TYR A 82 -13.62 9.60 -7.64
N LEU A 83 -12.40 9.87 -8.07
CA LEU A 83 -11.33 10.32 -7.19
C LEU A 83 -11.54 11.79 -6.76
N PRO A 84 -11.51 12.11 -5.46
CA PRO A 84 -11.55 13.49 -5.00
C PRO A 84 -10.32 14.27 -5.47
N GLU A 85 -10.40 15.60 -5.41
CA GLU A 85 -9.30 16.49 -5.83
C GLU A 85 -8.01 16.21 -5.06
N ASN A 86 -8.13 15.96 -3.76
CA ASN A 86 -7.01 15.68 -2.88
C ASN A 86 -7.24 14.41 -2.09
N ILE A 87 -6.15 13.65 -1.86
CA ILE A 87 -6.16 12.53 -0.92
C ILE A 87 -6.16 13.05 0.52
N THR A 88 -6.92 12.40 1.40
CA THR A 88 -6.98 12.74 2.83
C THR A 88 -5.99 11.87 3.61
N PHE A 89 -5.10 12.51 4.38
CA PHE A 89 -4.17 11.82 5.27
C PHE A 89 -4.79 11.64 6.65
N ILE A 90 -4.82 10.41 7.15
CA ILE A 90 -5.38 10.07 8.47
C ILE A 90 -4.39 9.14 9.17
N HIS A 91 -4.05 9.41 10.43
CA HIS A 91 -3.25 8.49 11.21
C HIS A 91 -4.11 7.33 11.73
N SER A 92 -3.54 6.13 11.82
CA SER A 92 -4.25 4.94 12.31
C SER A 92 -4.79 5.12 13.74
N GLU A 93 -4.10 5.90 14.58
CA GLU A 93 -4.54 6.24 15.94
C GLU A 93 -5.74 7.19 15.93
N ASP A 94 -5.75 8.21 15.04
CA ASP A 94 -6.90 9.10 14.87
C ASP A 94 -8.12 8.32 14.36
N LEU A 95 -7.89 7.36 13.47
CA LEU A 95 -8.93 6.50 12.93
C LEU A 95 -9.49 5.55 14.00
N GLU A 96 -8.64 5.03 14.90
CA GLU A 96 -9.09 4.27 16.06
C GLU A 96 -9.91 5.14 17.01
N ALA A 97 -9.47 6.35 17.28
CA ALA A 97 -10.17 7.28 18.15
C ALA A 97 -11.54 7.71 17.59
N GLU A 98 -11.66 7.88 16.26
CA GLU A 98 -12.93 8.20 15.58
C GLU A 98 -13.91 7.00 15.59
N TYR A 99 -13.40 5.78 15.50
CA TYR A 99 -14.20 4.55 15.41
C TYR A 99 -13.67 3.46 16.36
N PRO A 100 -13.75 3.65 17.69
CA PRO A 100 -13.12 2.76 18.67
C PRO A 100 -13.69 1.33 18.66
N ASP A 101 -14.97 1.18 18.35
CA ASP A 101 -15.70 -0.09 18.38
C ASP A 101 -15.60 -0.87 17.08
N LEU A 102 -15.03 -0.30 16.01
CA LEU A 102 -14.90 -0.95 14.73
C LEU A 102 -13.53 -1.64 14.60
N ASP A 103 -13.51 -2.74 13.85
CA ASP A 103 -12.26 -3.35 13.42
C ASP A 103 -11.54 -2.50 12.35
N PRO A 104 -10.25 -2.78 12.05
CA PRO A 104 -9.50 -2.00 11.09
C PRO A 104 -10.14 -1.91 9.71
N VAL A 105 -10.69 -3.00 9.17
CA VAL A 105 -11.31 -3.05 7.85
C VAL A 105 -12.55 -2.16 7.78
N GLU A 106 -13.39 -2.22 8.82
CA GLU A 106 -14.58 -1.35 8.89
C GLU A 106 -14.20 0.13 9.11
N ARG A 107 -13.10 0.42 9.83
CA ARG A 107 -12.55 1.78 9.95
C ARG A 107 -12.13 2.33 8.60
N GLU A 108 -11.37 1.55 7.82
CA GLU A 108 -10.96 1.89 6.45
C GLU A 108 -12.16 2.15 5.55
N LYS A 109 -13.13 1.26 5.58
CA LYS A 109 -14.37 1.37 4.80
C LYS A 109 -15.14 2.66 5.14
N ARG A 110 -15.27 2.99 6.42
CA ARG A 110 -15.94 4.23 6.87
C ARG A 110 -15.19 5.47 6.40
N ALA A 111 -13.89 5.49 6.57
CA ALA A 111 -13.06 6.62 6.17
C ALA A 111 -12.99 6.79 4.64
N ALA A 112 -12.80 5.70 3.89
CA ALA A 112 -12.81 5.74 2.44
C ALA A 112 -14.17 6.21 1.90
N LYS A 113 -15.28 5.75 2.48
CA LYS A 113 -16.63 6.22 2.12
C LYS A 113 -16.83 7.70 2.40
N LYS A 114 -16.30 8.20 3.51
CA LYS A 114 -16.43 9.60 3.94
C LYS A 114 -15.61 10.56 3.06
N TYR A 115 -14.40 10.17 2.73
CA TYR A 115 -13.41 11.04 2.09
C TYR A 115 -13.14 10.73 0.61
N GLY A 116 -13.59 9.58 0.09
CA GLY A 116 -13.38 9.13 -1.29
C GLY A 116 -12.00 8.53 -1.56
N ALA A 117 -10.93 9.14 -1.04
CA ALA A 117 -9.56 8.62 -1.08
C ALA A 117 -8.81 9.02 0.19
N ILE A 118 -8.14 8.07 0.80
CA ILE A 118 -7.38 8.26 2.05
C ILE A 118 -5.99 7.63 1.93
N PHE A 119 -5.05 8.18 2.71
CA PHE A 119 -3.79 7.52 3.03
C PHE A 119 -3.75 7.31 4.54
N ILE A 120 -3.79 6.05 4.97
CA ILE A 120 -3.71 5.70 6.39
C ILE A 120 -2.25 5.59 6.78
N ILE A 121 -1.82 6.44 7.72
CA ILE A 121 -0.44 6.51 8.20
C ILE A 121 -0.26 5.62 9.43
N GLY A 122 0.93 5.00 9.56
CA GLY A 122 1.33 4.34 10.80
C GLY A 122 0.70 2.96 10.97
N ILE A 123 0.75 2.12 9.93
CA ILE A 123 0.26 0.74 9.98
C ILE A 123 1.40 -0.18 10.47
N GLY A 124 1.18 -0.90 11.56
CA GLY A 124 2.15 -1.85 12.13
C GLY A 124 2.49 -1.63 13.60
N TYR A 125 2.45 -0.36 14.07
CA TYR A 125 2.67 -0.02 15.48
C TYR A 125 1.42 -0.31 16.32
N PRO A 126 1.58 -0.78 17.58
CA PRO A 126 0.44 -0.99 18.47
C PRO A 126 -0.32 0.30 18.76
N LEU A 127 -1.63 0.28 18.58
CA LEU A 127 -2.54 1.37 18.92
C LEU A 127 -2.88 1.37 20.41
N SER A 128 -3.78 2.24 20.85
CA SER A 128 -4.18 2.39 22.26
C SER A 128 -4.72 1.08 22.87
N ASN A 129 -5.33 0.23 22.07
CA ASN A 129 -5.84 -1.10 22.45
C ASN A 129 -4.75 -2.20 22.48
N GLY A 130 -3.49 -1.85 22.20
CA GLY A 130 -2.35 -2.77 22.15
C GLY A 130 -2.26 -3.62 20.86
N LYS A 131 -3.13 -3.41 19.87
CA LYS A 131 -3.11 -4.10 18.59
C LYS A 131 -2.77 -3.13 17.46
N PRO A 132 -2.01 -3.52 16.44
CA PRO A 132 -1.78 -2.66 15.28
C PRO A 132 -3.05 -2.55 14.42
N HIS A 133 -3.14 -1.47 13.64
CA HIS A 133 -4.20 -1.32 12.63
C HIS A 133 -4.16 -2.42 11.58
N GLY A 134 -2.96 -2.79 11.14
CA GLY A 134 -2.69 -3.90 10.23
C GLY A 134 -1.33 -4.52 10.51
N MET A 135 -1.15 -5.78 10.11
CA MET A 135 0.13 -6.46 10.30
C MET A 135 1.17 -5.96 9.29
N ARG A 136 2.41 -5.76 9.78
CA ARG A 136 3.57 -5.41 8.94
C ARG A 136 4.78 -6.23 9.35
N ALA A 137 5.61 -6.60 8.37
CA ALA A 137 6.91 -7.22 8.60
C ALA A 137 7.83 -6.25 9.37
N PRO A 138 8.72 -6.74 10.23
CA PRO A 138 9.61 -5.87 11.02
C PRO A 138 10.79 -5.32 10.21
N ASP A 139 11.04 -5.85 9.04
CA ASP A 139 12.24 -5.64 8.26
C ASP A 139 11.97 -5.06 6.87
N TYR A 140 10.94 -4.23 6.75
CA TYR A 140 10.56 -3.59 5.49
C TYR A 140 10.29 -2.09 5.70
N ASP A 141 9.04 -1.68 5.94
CA ASP A 141 8.69 -0.29 6.22
C ASP A 141 8.99 0.10 7.67
N ASP A 142 9.36 1.36 7.88
CA ASP A 142 9.48 1.94 9.21
C ASP A 142 8.11 2.33 9.76
N TRP A 143 7.52 1.44 10.52
CA TRP A 143 6.25 1.65 11.21
C TRP A 143 6.42 2.03 12.70
N SER A 144 7.66 2.18 13.18
CA SER A 144 7.95 2.37 14.60
C SER A 144 8.61 3.69 14.96
N THR A 145 9.11 4.44 14.00
CA THR A 145 9.67 5.77 14.27
C THR A 145 8.55 6.73 14.65
N GLU A 146 8.74 7.42 15.76
CA GLU A 146 7.83 8.47 16.21
C GLU A 146 7.80 9.61 15.17
N ASN A 147 6.60 9.97 14.77
CA ASN A 147 6.36 11.13 13.93
C ASN A 147 5.84 12.31 14.81
N HIS A 148 5.14 13.28 14.25
CA HIS A 148 4.61 14.37 15.05
C HIS A 148 3.41 13.91 15.93
N ASN A 149 3.15 14.63 17.02
CA ASN A 149 2.07 14.38 17.98
C ASN A 149 2.17 13.07 18.77
N GLY A 150 3.36 12.46 18.84
CA GLY A 150 3.56 11.21 19.56
C GLY A 150 3.04 9.96 18.84
N CYS A 151 2.54 10.11 17.63
CA CYS A 151 2.15 9.00 16.78
C CYS A 151 3.37 8.34 16.11
N HIS A 152 3.23 7.08 15.68
CA HIS A 152 4.33 6.29 15.11
C HIS A 152 4.06 5.89 13.66
N GLY A 153 5.16 5.74 12.91
CA GLY A 153 5.16 5.20 11.56
C GLY A 153 5.40 6.22 10.44
N LEU A 154 6.21 5.80 9.50
CA LEU A 154 6.55 6.50 8.26
C LEU A 154 6.11 5.67 7.04
N ASN A 155 4.98 4.98 7.17
CA ASN A 155 4.40 4.10 6.17
C ASN A 155 2.89 4.25 6.12
N GLY A 156 2.26 3.62 5.15
CA GLY A 156 0.81 3.57 5.05
C GLY A 156 0.31 3.08 3.70
N ASP A 157 -1.02 3.11 3.56
CA ASP A 157 -1.71 2.57 2.39
C ASP A 157 -2.62 3.61 1.74
N ILE A 158 -2.63 3.65 0.40
CA ILE A 158 -3.62 4.41 -0.38
C ILE A 158 -4.85 3.53 -0.52
N ILE A 159 -5.96 3.99 0.03
CA ILE A 159 -7.26 3.32 -0.02
C ILE A 159 -8.28 4.27 -0.65
N VAL A 160 -9.05 3.77 -1.61
CA VAL A 160 -10.11 4.53 -2.29
C VAL A 160 -11.49 3.94 -1.99
N TRP A 161 -12.52 4.75 -2.14
CA TRP A 161 -13.89 4.27 -2.13
C TRP A 161 -14.28 3.75 -3.51
N ASP A 162 -14.43 2.45 -3.64
CA ASP A 162 -14.92 1.81 -4.85
C ASP A 162 -16.45 1.83 -4.88
N ARG A 163 -17.00 2.67 -5.74
CA ARG A 163 -18.46 2.85 -5.87
C ARG A 163 -19.14 1.65 -6.50
N VAL A 164 -18.45 0.93 -7.37
CA VAL A 164 -18.99 -0.25 -8.07
C VAL A 164 -19.25 -1.36 -7.06
N ARG A 165 -18.27 -1.60 -6.17
CA ARG A 165 -18.36 -2.62 -5.13
C ARG A 165 -19.04 -2.11 -3.86
N ASN A 166 -19.21 -0.79 -3.71
CA ASN A 166 -19.66 -0.12 -2.48
C ASN A 166 -18.80 -0.52 -1.26
N ASP A 167 -17.48 -0.52 -1.47
CA ASP A 167 -16.48 -0.95 -0.49
C ASP A 167 -15.18 -0.16 -0.61
N SER A 168 -14.28 -0.30 0.37
CA SER A 168 -12.92 0.20 0.28
C SER A 168 -12.06 -0.68 -0.64
N LEU A 169 -11.07 -0.07 -1.30
CA LEU A 169 -10.10 -0.76 -2.12
C LEU A 169 -8.71 -0.18 -1.90
N GLU A 170 -7.80 -1.00 -1.36
CA GLU A 170 -6.39 -0.67 -1.28
C GLU A 170 -5.75 -0.75 -2.66
N LEU A 171 -5.13 0.34 -3.11
CA LEU A 171 -4.43 0.44 -4.39
C LEU A 171 -2.92 0.36 -4.25
N SER A 172 -2.36 0.80 -3.12
CA SER A 172 -0.91 0.88 -2.94
C SER A 172 -0.55 0.86 -1.46
N SER A 173 0.50 0.13 -1.14
CA SER A 173 1.18 0.19 0.16
C SER A 173 2.59 0.73 -0.03
N MET A 174 3.04 1.64 0.85
CA MET A 174 4.35 2.25 0.76
C MET A 174 4.85 2.79 2.09
N GLY A 175 6.16 3.01 2.17
CA GLY A 175 6.78 3.61 3.34
C GLY A 175 8.22 4.00 3.13
N ILE A 176 8.72 4.85 4.02
CA ILE A 176 10.14 5.00 4.26
C ILE A 176 10.61 3.68 4.86
N ARG A 177 11.69 3.12 4.32
CA ARG A 177 12.18 1.82 4.75
C ARG A 177 12.90 1.95 6.10
N VAL A 178 13.01 0.83 6.82
CA VAL A 178 13.77 0.79 8.06
C VAL A 178 15.22 1.21 7.85
N ASP A 179 15.73 2.04 8.74
CA ASP A 179 17.16 2.21 8.96
C ASP A 179 17.66 1.18 9.99
N ALA A 180 18.92 1.30 10.41
CA ALA A 180 19.51 0.37 11.37
C ALA A 180 18.78 0.42 12.73
N GLU A 181 18.38 1.61 13.19
CA GLU A 181 17.73 1.79 14.50
C GLU A 181 16.28 1.28 14.47
N ALA A 182 15.52 1.62 13.43
CA ALA A 182 14.16 1.14 13.26
C ALA A 182 14.12 -0.39 13.08
N LEU A 183 15.06 -0.96 12.30
CA LEU A 183 15.17 -2.40 12.13
C LEU A 183 15.35 -3.12 13.46
N VAL A 184 16.32 -2.67 14.29
CA VAL A 184 16.58 -3.30 15.59
C VAL A 184 15.35 -3.22 16.48
N ARG A 185 14.74 -2.04 16.58
CA ARG A 185 13.52 -1.81 17.38
C ARG A 185 12.36 -2.68 16.92
N GLN A 186 12.12 -2.76 15.61
CA GLN A 186 11.01 -3.55 15.06
C GLN A 186 11.21 -5.05 15.18
N LEU A 187 12.44 -5.55 15.02
CA LEU A 187 12.77 -6.95 15.26
C LEU A 187 12.54 -7.35 16.71
N ASP A 188 12.98 -6.50 17.66
CA ASP A 188 12.75 -6.70 19.10
C ASP A 188 11.24 -6.73 19.41
N MET A 189 10.46 -5.76 18.92
CA MET A 189 9.01 -5.71 19.11
C MET A 189 8.26 -6.94 18.56
N LYS A 190 8.83 -7.61 17.55
CA LYS A 190 8.25 -8.82 16.94
C LYS A 190 8.86 -10.13 17.45
N GLY A 191 9.86 -10.08 18.36
CA GLY A 191 10.57 -11.25 18.85
C GLY A 191 11.29 -12.01 17.74
N ALA A 192 11.93 -11.29 16.82
CA ALA A 192 12.58 -11.81 15.61
C ALA A 192 14.06 -11.37 15.51
N GLU A 193 14.73 -11.20 16.65
CA GLU A 193 16.09 -10.68 16.76
C GLU A 193 17.12 -11.55 16.02
N GLU A 194 16.86 -12.85 15.88
CA GLU A 194 17.70 -13.79 15.14
C GLU A 194 17.87 -13.37 13.66
N ARG A 195 16.93 -12.62 13.09
CA ARG A 195 17.03 -12.12 11.72
C ARG A 195 18.16 -11.13 11.51
N LYS A 196 18.70 -10.51 12.57
CA LYS A 196 19.90 -9.65 12.50
C LYS A 196 21.10 -10.38 11.89
N GLU A 197 21.11 -11.73 11.99
CA GLU A 197 22.16 -12.60 11.43
C GLU A 197 22.01 -12.86 9.92
N LEU A 198 20.88 -12.53 9.32
CA LEU A 198 20.66 -12.71 7.88
C LEU A 198 21.49 -11.72 7.06
N TYR A 199 21.81 -12.10 5.82
CA TYR A 199 22.72 -11.37 4.95
C TYR A 199 22.33 -9.91 4.72
N TRP A 200 21.07 -9.66 4.38
CA TRP A 200 20.55 -8.30 4.12
C TRP A 200 20.57 -7.45 5.40
N HIS A 201 20.11 -8.00 6.52
CA HIS A 201 20.06 -7.31 7.81
C HIS A 201 21.45 -6.87 8.29
N LYS A 202 22.46 -7.77 8.21
CA LYS A 202 23.85 -7.43 8.54
C LYS A 202 24.38 -6.27 7.72
N ARG A 203 24.04 -6.22 6.45
CA ARG A 203 24.50 -5.12 5.56
C ARG A 203 23.81 -3.80 5.91
N LEU A 204 22.48 -3.84 6.20
CA LEU A 204 21.77 -2.65 6.65
C LEU A 204 22.37 -2.12 7.97
N LEU A 205 22.59 -3.00 8.94
CA LEU A 205 23.17 -2.63 10.24
C LEU A 205 24.60 -2.06 10.16
N ARG A 206 25.32 -2.37 9.09
CA ARG A 206 26.65 -1.78 8.80
C ARG A 206 26.59 -0.44 8.06
N GLY A 207 25.41 -0.02 7.63
CA GLY A 207 25.25 1.17 6.81
C GLY A 207 25.64 0.98 5.34
N ASP A 208 25.63 -0.26 4.83
CA ASP A 208 25.98 -0.55 3.43
C ASP A 208 24.91 -0.11 2.42
N TYR A 209 23.71 0.30 2.89
CA TYR A 209 22.60 0.68 2.04
C TYR A 209 22.22 2.15 2.20
N PRO A 210 21.78 2.82 1.13
CA PRO A 210 21.21 4.15 1.25
C PRO A 210 19.87 4.10 1.99
N GLU A 211 19.48 5.23 2.58
CA GLU A 211 18.10 5.44 3.01
C GLU A 211 17.16 5.38 1.81
N THR A 212 15.98 4.79 1.98
CA THR A 212 15.05 4.60 0.88
C THR A 212 13.59 4.81 1.29
N ILE A 213 12.77 5.14 0.28
CA ILE A 213 11.33 5.06 0.29
C ILE A 213 10.88 4.18 -0.85
N GLY A 214 9.87 3.38 -0.66
CA GLY A 214 9.39 2.51 -1.71
C GLY A 214 7.99 1.97 -1.43
N GLY A 215 7.47 1.22 -2.37
CA GLY A 215 6.12 0.65 -2.28
C GLY A 215 5.77 -0.19 -3.49
N GLY A 216 4.55 -0.71 -3.46
CA GLY A 216 3.93 -1.40 -4.57
C GLY A 216 2.60 -0.76 -4.94
N ILE A 217 2.34 -0.64 -6.23
CA ILE A 217 1.03 -0.23 -6.78
C ILE A 217 0.44 -1.44 -7.48
N GLY A 218 -0.71 -1.93 -7.01
CA GLY A 218 -1.41 -3.04 -7.62
C GLY A 218 -1.94 -2.67 -9.00
N GLN A 219 -1.35 -3.24 -10.07
CA GLN A 219 -1.71 -2.89 -11.45
C GLN A 219 -3.17 -3.26 -11.74
N SER A 220 -3.54 -4.50 -11.50
CA SER A 220 -4.90 -4.98 -11.76
C SER A 220 -5.95 -4.30 -10.90
N ARG A 221 -5.66 -4.04 -9.61
CA ARG A 221 -6.57 -3.27 -8.74
C ARG A 221 -6.78 -1.84 -9.23
N LEU A 222 -5.70 -1.17 -9.67
CA LEU A 222 -5.80 0.17 -10.23
C LEU A 222 -6.60 0.16 -11.55
N CYS A 223 -6.34 -0.80 -12.44
CA CYS A 223 -7.12 -0.97 -13.68
C CYS A 223 -8.60 -1.25 -13.37
N MET A 224 -8.88 -2.16 -12.45
CA MET A 224 -10.25 -2.48 -12.01
C MET A 224 -11.00 -1.23 -11.54
N PHE A 225 -10.37 -0.45 -10.67
CA PHE A 225 -10.92 0.80 -10.15
C PHE A 225 -11.18 1.83 -11.25
N LEU A 226 -10.18 2.12 -12.08
CA LEU A 226 -10.26 3.14 -13.14
C LEU A 226 -11.23 2.77 -14.26
N LEU A 227 -11.42 1.48 -14.52
CA LEU A 227 -12.34 0.97 -15.54
C LEU A 227 -13.74 0.64 -14.98
N ASN A 228 -14.01 1.00 -13.71
CA ASN A 228 -15.29 0.75 -13.03
C ASN A 228 -15.72 -0.72 -13.10
N LYS A 229 -14.80 -1.65 -12.78
CA LYS A 229 -15.01 -3.08 -12.80
C LYS A 229 -15.35 -3.61 -11.40
N ALA A 230 -16.19 -4.64 -11.36
CA ALA A 230 -16.65 -5.26 -10.11
C ALA A 230 -15.70 -6.37 -9.62
N HIS A 231 -14.90 -6.93 -10.50
CA HIS A 231 -14.06 -8.10 -10.21
C HIS A 231 -12.69 -7.98 -10.90
N ILE A 232 -11.61 -8.33 -10.17
CA ILE A 232 -10.25 -8.27 -10.69
C ILE A 232 -10.05 -9.14 -11.95
N GLY A 233 -10.78 -10.24 -12.07
CA GLY A 233 -10.79 -11.11 -13.23
C GLY A 233 -11.37 -10.50 -14.51
N GLU A 234 -11.96 -9.30 -14.46
CA GLU A 234 -12.38 -8.56 -15.65
C GLU A 234 -11.20 -7.82 -16.32
N VAL A 235 -10.09 -7.66 -15.60
CA VAL A 235 -8.90 -6.93 -16.07
C VAL A 235 -7.62 -7.75 -15.99
N GLN A 236 -7.70 -8.96 -15.44
CA GLN A 236 -6.54 -9.82 -15.20
C GLN A 236 -6.88 -11.28 -15.51
N ALA A 237 -6.12 -11.90 -16.40
CA ALA A 237 -6.19 -13.33 -16.60
C ALA A 237 -5.59 -14.07 -15.39
N SER A 238 -6.34 -15.00 -14.81
CA SER A 238 -5.92 -15.78 -13.67
C SER A 238 -6.58 -17.16 -13.67
N VAL A 239 -6.37 -17.93 -12.59
CA VAL A 239 -7.02 -19.22 -12.39
C VAL A 239 -8.20 -19.02 -11.48
N TRP A 240 -9.39 -19.35 -11.97
CA TRP A 240 -10.66 -19.26 -11.25
C TRP A 240 -11.28 -20.64 -11.18
N SER A 241 -11.87 -21.01 -10.04
CA SER A 241 -12.63 -22.22 -9.94
C SER A 241 -13.89 -22.17 -10.84
N GLU A 242 -14.52 -23.31 -11.13
CA GLU A 242 -15.77 -23.28 -11.87
C GLU A 242 -16.89 -22.60 -11.07
N GLU A 243 -16.85 -22.73 -9.74
CA GLU A 243 -17.78 -22.05 -8.83
C GLU A 243 -17.66 -20.52 -8.94
N ASP A 244 -16.42 -19.97 -8.90
CA ASP A 244 -16.17 -18.54 -9.07
C ASP A 244 -16.65 -18.04 -10.44
N ARG A 245 -16.43 -18.83 -11.49
CA ARG A 245 -16.87 -18.49 -12.85
C ARG A 245 -18.39 -18.47 -12.96
N GLU A 246 -19.08 -19.43 -12.35
CA GLU A 246 -20.54 -19.49 -12.34
C GLU A 246 -21.13 -18.35 -11.52
N GLU A 247 -20.55 -18.05 -10.36
CA GLU A 247 -20.97 -16.92 -9.52
C GLU A 247 -20.80 -15.59 -10.28
N ALA A 248 -19.64 -15.34 -10.88
CA ALA A 248 -19.39 -14.15 -11.67
C ALA A 248 -20.38 -14.00 -12.84
N ARG A 249 -20.62 -15.07 -13.61
CA ARG A 249 -21.62 -15.09 -14.70
C ARG A 249 -23.02 -14.77 -14.21
N SER A 250 -23.41 -15.29 -13.06
CA SER A 250 -24.74 -15.05 -12.47
C SER A 250 -24.97 -13.57 -12.15
N LYS A 251 -23.89 -12.83 -11.89
CA LYS A 251 -23.85 -11.39 -11.61
C LYS A 251 -23.59 -10.54 -12.86
N GLY A 252 -23.49 -11.15 -14.03
CA GLY A 252 -23.18 -10.46 -15.28
C GLY A 252 -21.71 -10.02 -15.42
N VAL A 253 -20.82 -10.60 -14.60
CA VAL A 253 -19.37 -10.34 -14.62
C VAL A 253 -18.68 -11.36 -15.51
N TYR A 254 -17.83 -10.88 -16.40
CA TYR A 254 -17.05 -11.73 -17.31
C TYR A 254 -15.59 -11.78 -16.88
N LEU A 255 -15.12 -12.97 -16.51
CA LEU A 255 -13.73 -13.22 -16.16
C LEU A 255 -12.91 -13.60 -17.41
N ILE A 256 -11.82 -12.89 -17.66
CA ILE A 256 -10.92 -13.13 -18.80
C ILE A 256 -9.90 -14.23 -18.51
#